data_2fb3edf2119502007d0f6e7b272d237c
#
_entry.id   2fb3edf2119502007d0f6e7b272d237c
#
_cell.length_a   1.000
_cell.length_b   1.000
_cell.length_c   1.000
_cell.angle_alpha   90.00
_cell.angle_beta   90.00
_cell.angle_gamma   90.00
#
_symmetry.space_group_name_H-M   'P 1'
#
loop_
_entity.id
_entity.type
_entity.pdbx_description
1 polymer ?
#
loop_
_entity_poly.entity_id
_entity_poly.type
_entity_poly.pdbx_seq_one_letter_code
_entity_poly.pdbx_strand_id
1 'polypeptide(L)'
;SFSLNDGANGSASFTIAPSGGFPQSSSGNIRAGSYALTATDVTETHVNFSNQITLTGQVTYTKKPVTVSISASNKVYDRLVSAVASASMSGVIAGDTVNLDTPAATFSDKDAGNDKTVTMSGISISGTDVANYDLQNFTATTTANITPKPITASYTASDKVYDRTVQATVDGSLSGVIFGDTVTVTKTSSVFSDINVGSGKTVTVSGISIGGPGSPNYSLQNNSTTTTANISQKSLTASYTAENKVYNRNNTATVAGELSGVISGDQVSLSNASAVFSNKNVANNKTVTVSGLSISGTSSSNYALQNS
;
A
#
# COMPACT_ATOMS: atom_id res chain seq x y z
N SER A 1 -54.99 17.45 -38.68
CA SER A 1 -56.21 17.38 -39.51
C SER A 1 -55.84 17.65 -40.96
N PHE A 2 -56.44 16.91 -41.82
CA PHE A 2 -56.37 17.16 -43.27
C PHE A 2 -57.73 17.54 -43.75
N SER A 3 -57.79 18.44 -44.73
CA SER A 3 -59.00 18.80 -45.41
C SER A 3 -58.80 18.63 -46.91
N LEU A 4 -59.75 18.02 -47.53
CA LEU A 4 -59.89 17.96 -48.97
C LEU A 4 -61.03 18.93 -49.37
N ASN A 5 -60.81 19.73 -50.41
CA ASN A 5 -61.76 20.69 -50.91
C ASN A 5 -61.88 20.55 -52.44
N ASP A 6 -63.06 20.35 -52.94
CA ASP A 6 -63.33 20.24 -54.36
C ASP A 6 -63.73 21.60 -55.01
N GLY A 7 -63.45 22.69 -54.30
CA GLY A 7 -63.79 24.05 -54.76
C GLY A 7 -65.20 24.47 -54.30
N ALA A 8 -66.16 24.60 -55.24
CA ALA A 8 -67.49 25.10 -54.94
C ALA A 8 -68.47 24.03 -54.37
N ASN A 9 -68.09 22.73 -54.36
CA ASN A 9 -69.01 21.61 -54.14
C ASN A 9 -68.92 20.89 -52.79
N GLY A 10 -68.01 21.29 -51.95
CA GLY A 10 -67.95 20.77 -50.61
C GLY A 10 -66.51 20.49 -50.10
N SER A 11 -66.41 20.11 -48.86
CA SER A 11 -65.14 19.76 -48.21
C SER A 11 -65.32 18.55 -47.30
N ALA A 12 -64.26 17.78 -47.17
CA ALA A 12 -64.17 16.73 -46.16
C ALA A 12 -62.97 17.01 -45.25
N SER A 13 -63.12 16.83 -43.96
CA SER A 13 -62.08 16.92 -42.99
C SER A 13 -61.98 15.63 -42.16
N PHE A 14 -60.82 15.23 -41.82
CA PHE A 14 -60.61 14.05 -40.99
C PHE A 14 -59.36 14.16 -40.14
N THR A 15 -59.32 13.46 -39.02
CA THR A 15 -58.14 13.30 -38.15
C THR A 15 -57.50 11.97 -38.46
N ILE A 16 -56.20 11.96 -38.59
CA ILE A 16 -55.44 10.75 -38.77
C ILE A 16 -54.78 10.40 -37.42
N ALA A 17 -55.13 9.23 -36.87
CA ALA A 17 -54.57 8.71 -35.65
C ALA A 17 -54.56 7.16 -35.65
N PRO A 18 -53.78 6.49 -34.87
CA PRO A 18 -53.92 5.04 -34.64
C PRO A 18 -55.27 4.73 -34.02
N SER A 19 -55.82 3.57 -34.34
CA SER A 19 -57.03 3.05 -33.69
C SER A 19 -56.73 2.90 -32.19
N GLY A 20 -57.53 3.63 -31.35
CA GLY A 20 -57.27 3.68 -29.89
C GLY A 20 -56.27 4.71 -29.39
N GLY A 21 -55.75 5.59 -30.29
CA GLY A 21 -54.76 6.62 -29.96
C GLY A 21 -53.34 6.12 -29.96
N PHE A 22 -52.36 7.02 -29.71
CA PHE A 22 -50.99 6.66 -29.54
C PHE A 22 -50.72 6.16 -28.10
N PRO A 23 -50.16 4.96 -27.90
CA PRO A 23 -49.72 4.53 -26.57
C PRO A 23 -48.70 5.53 -25.98
N GLN A 24 -48.86 5.86 -24.70
CA GLN A 24 -48.04 6.86 -24.03
C GLN A 24 -47.15 6.23 -22.97
N SER A 25 -45.96 6.82 -22.75
CA SER A 25 -45.09 6.55 -21.63
C SER A 25 -45.64 7.15 -20.34
N SER A 26 -44.97 6.94 -19.22
CA SER A 26 -45.32 7.50 -17.90
C SER A 26 -45.33 9.03 -17.91
N SER A 27 -44.53 9.67 -18.76
CA SER A 27 -44.48 11.13 -18.95
C SER A 27 -45.51 11.67 -19.95
N GLY A 28 -46.36 10.81 -20.54
CA GLY A 28 -47.35 11.19 -21.54
C GLY A 28 -46.84 11.33 -22.97
N ASN A 29 -45.60 10.97 -23.23
CA ASN A 29 -45.01 10.97 -24.58
C ASN A 29 -45.46 9.75 -25.38
N ILE A 30 -45.53 9.85 -26.70
CA ILE A 30 -45.86 8.73 -27.58
C ILE A 30 -44.72 7.69 -27.47
N ARG A 31 -45.09 6.41 -27.24
CA ARG A 31 -44.11 5.32 -27.17
C ARG A 31 -43.47 5.03 -28.52
N ALA A 32 -42.26 4.50 -28.49
CA ALA A 32 -41.59 3.97 -29.68
C ALA A 32 -42.39 2.78 -30.24
N GLY A 33 -42.52 2.71 -31.53
CA GLY A 33 -43.26 1.65 -32.22
C GLY A 33 -43.76 2.09 -33.60
N SER A 34 -44.32 1.16 -34.36
CA SER A 34 -44.97 1.41 -35.64
C SER A 34 -46.48 1.33 -35.48
N TYR A 35 -47.15 2.35 -35.86
CA TYR A 35 -48.60 2.50 -35.67
C TYR A 35 -49.31 2.62 -37.00
N ALA A 36 -50.23 1.69 -37.30
CA ALA A 36 -51.13 1.81 -38.42
C ALA A 36 -52.09 2.98 -38.20
N LEU A 37 -52.25 3.81 -39.18
CA LEU A 37 -53.08 5.00 -39.12
C LEU A 37 -54.51 4.69 -39.64
N THR A 38 -55.50 5.21 -38.95
CA THR A 38 -56.91 5.16 -39.36
C THR A 38 -57.43 6.60 -39.45
N ALA A 39 -58.37 6.85 -40.32
CA ALA A 39 -59.12 8.10 -40.35
C ALA A 39 -60.21 8.04 -39.26
N THR A 40 -60.25 9.07 -38.42
CA THR A 40 -61.32 9.29 -37.46
C THR A 40 -61.95 10.65 -37.67
N ASP A 41 -63.13 10.87 -37.07
CA ASP A 41 -63.86 12.16 -37.13
C ASP A 41 -64.03 12.70 -38.57
N VAL A 42 -64.38 11.78 -39.45
CA VAL A 42 -64.67 12.15 -40.83
C VAL A 42 -65.93 12.95 -40.89
N THR A 43 -65.82 14.20 -41.28
CA THR A 43 -66.96 15.08 -41.53
C THR A 43 -67.00 15.49 -42.99
N GLU A 44 -68.13 15.41 -43.61
CA GLU A 44 -68.36 15.79 -45.02
C GLU A 44 -69.51 16.78 -45.11
N THR A 45 -69.44 17.67 -46.10
CA THR A 45 -70.44 18.70 -46.33
C THR A 45 -71.28 18.44 -47.56
N HIS A 46 -71.02 17.34 -48.28
CA HIS A 46 -71.72 17.04 -49.54
C HIS A 46 -71.80 15.52 -49.81
N VAL A 47 -72.91 15.09 -50.46
CA VAL A 47 -73.21 13.68 -50.78
C VAL A 47 -72.26 12.98 -51.75
N ASN A 48 -71.41 13.72 -52.39
CA ASN A 48 -70.47 13.18 -53.41
C ASN A 48 -69.18 12.55 -52.79
N PHE A 49 -68.96 12.70 -51.52
CA PHE A 49 -67.81 12.06 -50.89
C PHE A 49 -68.23 10.70 -50.29
N SER A 50 -67.46 9.68 -50.60
CA SER A 50 -67.64 8.37 -49.96
C SER A 50 -67.15 8.43 -48.46
N ASN A 51 -67.95 7.90 -47.53
CA ASN A 51 -67.61 7.84 -46.13
C ASN A 51 -66.46 6.89 -45.83
N GLN A 52 -65.83 6.30 -46.87
CA GLN A 52 -64.73 5.38 -46.69
C GLN A 52 -63.43 6.03 -47.17
N ILE A 53 -62.60 6.39 -46.21
CA ILE A 53 -61.20 6.82 -46.48
C ILE A 53 -60.28 5.66 -46.10
N THR A 54 -59.60 5.08 -47.07
CA THR A 54 -58.60 4.08 -46.89
C THR A 54 -57.23 4.73 -46.70
N LEU A 55 -56.68 4.66 -45.53
CA LEU A 55 -55.29 5.08 -45.27
C LEU A 55 -54.37 3.90 -45.39
N THR A 56 -53.36 4.00 -46.25
CA THR A 56 -52.30 3.05 -46.35
C THR A 56 -51.02 3.71 -45.87
N GLY A 57 -50.52 3.29 -44.75
CA GLY A 57 -49.29 3.85 -44.19
C GLY A 57 -49.17 3.58 -42.69
N GLN A 58 -48.01 3.79 -42.17
CA GLN A 58 -47.75 3.73 -40.75
C GLN A 58 -46.78 4.82 -40.32
N VAL A 59 -46.93 5.27 -39.09
CA VAL A 59 -45.98 6.18 -38.44
C VAL A 59 -45.12 5.37 -37.55
N THR A 60 -43.81 5.55 -37.66
CA THR A 60 -42.84 4.90 -36.81
C THR A 60 -42.18 5.93 -35.90
N TYR A 61 -42.27 5.69 -34.60
CA TYR A 61 -41.51 6.41 -33.58
C TYR A 61 -40.30 5.53 -33.21
N THR A 62 -39.12 6.02 -33.51
CA THR A 62 -37.86 5.30 -33.16
C THR A 62 -37.55 5.44 -31.68
N LYS A 63 -36.86 4.46 -31.15
CA LYS A 63 -36.36 4.50 -29.77
C LYS A 63 -35.39 5.67 -29.59
N LYS A 64 -35.48 6.32 -28.44
CA LYS A 64 -34.59 7.42 -28.08
C LYS A 64 -33.27 6.86 -27.57
N PRO A 65 -32.13 7.31 -28.13
CA PRO A 65 -30.82 6.88 -27.65
C PRO A 65 -30.54 7.39 -26.22
N VAL A 66 -29.99 6.53 -25.37
CA VAL A 66 -29.47 6.86 -24.05
C VAL A 66 -28.04 6.36 -23.93
N THR A 67 -27.23 7.14 -23.22
CA THR A 67 -25.82 6.85 -23.01
C THR A 67 -25.50 6.82 -21.52
N VAL A 68 -24.54 5.98 -21.13
CA VAL A 68 -24.07 5.84 -19.76
C VAL A 68 -22.63 6.28 -19.67
N SER A 69 -22.32 7.10 -18.69
CA SER A 69 -20.98 7.47 -18.28
C SER A 69 -20.71 7.00 -16.86
N ILE A 70 -19.43 6.73 -16.54
CA ILE A 70 -19.02 6.36 -15.20
C ILE A 70 -17.94 7.31 -14.69
N SER A 71 -17.88 7.44 -13.36
CA SER A 71 -16.76 8.02 -12.62
C SER A 71 -16.28 7.02 -11.60
N ALA A 72 -14.97 6.97 -11.32
CA ALA A 72 -14.40 6.04 -10.35
C ALA A 72 -13.56 6.77 -9.31
N SER A 73 -13.56 6.23 -8.11
CA SER A 73 -12.73 6.73 -7.00
C SER A 73 -11.34 6.12 -7.04
N ASN A 74 -10.33 6.91 -6.66
CA ASN A 74 -8.99 6.38 -6.37
C ASN A 74 -9.06 5.42 -5.17
N LYS A 75 -8.13 4.47 -5.14
CA LYS A 75 -7.97 3.57 -3.99
C LYS A 75 -6.50 3.40 -3.61
N VAL A 76 -6.27 2.92 -2.40
CA VAL A 76 -4.96 2.42 -1.97
C VAL A 76 -4.81 0.99 -2.45
N TYR A 77 -3.61 0.60 -2.83
CA TYR A 77 -3.30 -0.78 -3.22
C TYR A 77 -3.77 -1.79 -2.16
N ASP A 78 -4.57 -2.75 -2.61
CA ASP A 78 -5.18 -3.81 -1.80
C ASP A 78 -5.08 -5.20 -2.45
N ARG A 79 -4.34 -5.28 -3.58
CA ARG A 79 -4.17 -6.49 -4.37
C ARG A 79 -5.40 -6.94 -5.16
N LEU A 80 -6.47 -6.15 -5.18
CA LEU A 80 -7.71 -6.45 -5.89
C LEU A 80 -7.87 -5.52 -7.09
N VAL A 81 -8.57 -6.00 -8.10
CA VAL A 81 -8.97 -5.18 -9.26
C VAL A 81 -10.32 -4.47 -9.07
N SER A 82 -11.04 -4.72 -7.98
CA SER A 82 -12.34 -4.09 -7.73
C SER A 82 -12.23 -2.58 -7.66
N ALA A 83 -13.15 -1.87 -8.29
CA ALA A 83 -13.24 -0.42 -8.29
C ALA A 83 -14.56 0.05 -7.69
N VAL A 84 -14.52 1.15 -6.94
CA VAL A 84 -15.72 1.88 -6.55
C VAL A 84 -16.01 2.89 -7.65
N ALA A 85 -17.13 2.70 -8.34
CA ALA A 85 -17.55 3.57 -9.45
C ALA A 85 -19.02 3.95 -9.30
N SER A 86 -19.36 5.14 -9.79
CA SER A 86 -20.72 5.63 -9.94
C SER A 86 -21.04 5.77 -11.42
N ALA A 87 -22.25 5.42 -11.82
CA ALA A 87 -22.72 5.54 -13.19
C ALA A 87 -23.85 6.57 -13.27
N SER A 88 -23.91 7.27 -14.40
CA SER A 88 -24.99 8.18 -14.72
C SER A 88 -25.49 7.93 -16.15
N MET A 89 -26.79 7.99 -16.35
CA MET A 89 -27.43 7.83 -17.63
C MET A 89 -27.95 9.19 -18.13
N SER A 90 -27.74 9.47 -19.39
CA SER A 90 -28.23 10.69 -20.05
C SER A 90 -29.17 10.32 -21.21
N GLY A 91 -30.11 11.22 -21.54
CA GLY A 91 -31.03 11.05 -22.64
C GLY A 91 -32.43 10.59 -22.26
N VAL A 92 -32.69 10.22 -21.00
CA VAL A 92 -34.04 9.89 -20.53
C VAL A 92 -34.89 11.13 -20.45
N ILE A 93 -36.16 11.02 -20.87
CA ILE A 93 -37.16 12.11 -20.81
C ILE A 93 -37.65 12.20 -19.36
N ALA A 94 -37.73 13.42 -18.85
CA ALA A 94 -38.24 13.65 -17.49
C ALA A 94 -39.67 13.11 -17.33
N GLY A 95 -39.92 12.33 -16.29
CA GLY A 95 -41.20 11.68 -16.01
C GLY A 95 -41.29 10.24 -16.53
N ASP A 96 -40.43 9.79 -17.44
CA ASP A 96 -40.36 8.37 -17.83
C ASP A 96 -39.59 7.56 -16.79
N THR A 97 -40.03 6.33 -16.56
CA THR A 97 -39.42 5.40 -15.64
C THR A 97 -38.44 4.49 -16.38
N VAL A 98 -37.17 4.86 -16.34
CA VAL A 98 -36.03 4.06 -16.85
C VAL A 98 -34.96 3.98 -15.78
N ASN A 99 -34.64 2.78 -15.36
CA ASN A 99 -33.63 2.50 -14.34
C ASN A 99 -32.35 2.04 -15.01
N LEU A 100 -31.23 2.44 -14.43
CA LEU A 100 -29.90 1.99 -14.83
C LEU A 100 -29.44 0.83 -13.94
N ASP A 101 -29.16 -0.32 -14.53
CA ASP A 101 -28.65 -1.50 -13.85
C ASP A 101 -27.14 -1.56 -14.09
N THR A 102 -26.38 -1.45 -12.99
CA THR A 102 -24.91 -1.31 -13.03
C THR A 102 -24.23 -2.51 -12.38
N PRO A 103 -23.41 -3.26 -13.13
CA PRO A 103 -22.52 -4.28 -12.59
C PRO A 103 -21.35 -3.67 -11.83
N ALA A 104 -20.53 -4.53 -11.19
CA ALA A 104 -19.30 -4.11 -10.54
C ALA A 104 -18.29 -3.61 -11.59
N ALA A 105 -17.59 -2.53 -11.25
CA ALA A 105 -16.49 -2.00 -12.05
C ALA A 105 -15.14 -2.59 -11.61
N THR A 106 -14.20 -2.68 -12.55
CA THR A 106 -12.86 -3.21 -12.29
C THR A 106 -11.77 -2.34 -12.91
N PHE A 107 -10.65 -2.23 -12.22
CA PHE A 107 -9.40 -1.72 -12.77
C PHE A 107 -8.80 -2.69 -13.80
N SER A 108 -8.02 -2.19 -14.74
CA SER A 108 -7.30 -2.97 -15.76
C SER A 108 -6.35 -4.01 -15.17
N ASP A 109 -5.74 -3.68 -14.03
CA ASP A 109 -4.92 -4.57 -13.21
C ASP A 109 -4.92 -4.09 -11.75
N LYS A 110 -4.30 -4.87 -10.86
CA LYS A 110 -4.28 -4.60 -9.41
C LYS A 110 -3.18 -3.65 -8.95
N ASP A 111 -2.15 -3.39 -9.77
CA ASP A 111 -0.91 -2.74 -9.34
C ASP A 111 -1.07 -1.22 -9.18
N ALA A 112 -0.29 -0.62 -8.30
CA ALA A 112 -0.28 0.82 -8.09
C ALA A 112 0.12 1.57 -9.38
N GLY A 113 -0.57 2.65 -9.66
CA GLY A 113 -0.34 3.47 -10.86
C GLY A 113 -1.39 4.56 -11.01
N ASN A 114 -1.04 5.56 -11.81
CA ASN A 114 -1.93 6.65 -12.15
C ASN A 114 -2.73 6.35 -13.42
N ASP A 115 -3.89 6.99 -13.55
CA ASP A 115 -4.75 6.99 -14.74
C ASP A 115 -5.07 5.58 -15.27
N LYS A 116 -5.22 4.62 -14.35
CA LYS A 116 -5.56 3.25 -14.71
C LYS A 116 -6.99 3.17 -15.18
N THR A 117 -7.20 2.46 -16.28
CA THR A 117 -8.55 2.26 -16.83
C THR A 117 -9.41 1.48 -15.85
N VAL A 118 -10.59 2.04 -15.58
CA VAL A 118 -11.69 1.39 -14.86
C VAL A 118 -12.80 1.09 -15.87
N THR A 119 -13.23 -0.14 -15.92
CA THR A 119 -14.25 -0.64 -16.83
C THR A 119 -15.45 -1.16 -16.06
N MET A 120 -16.64 -0.77 -16.51
CA MET A 120 -17.92 -1.35 -16.11
C MET A 120 -18.56 -1.98 -17.35
N SER A 121 -18.77 -3.30 -17.34
CA SER A 121 -19.30 -4.07 -18.48
C SER A 121 -20.60 -4.76 -18.11
N GLY A 122 -21.50 -4.96 -19.09
CA GLY A 122 -22.80 -5.55 -18.87
C GLY A 122 -23.84 -4.57 -18.32
N ILE A 123 -23.66 -3.28 -18.61
CA ILE A 123 -24.62 -2.23 -18.27
C ILE A 123 -25.94 -2.53 -19.01
N SER A 124 -27.05 -2.40 -18.30
CA SER A 124 -28.39 -2.57 -18.87
C SER A 124 -29.35 -1.51 -18.34
N ILE A 125 -30.48 -1.41 -18.97
CA ILE A 125 -31.57 -0.53 -18.53
C ILE A 125 -32.86 -1.34 -18.34
N SER A 126 -33.63 -0.95 -17.36
CA SER A 126 -34.93 -1.56 -17.01
C SER A 126 -35.98 -0.49 -16.73
N GLY A 127 -37.21 -0.90 -16.41
CA GLY A 127 -38.29 0.04 -16.08
C GLY A 127 -39.45 -0.01 -17.07
N THR A 128 -40.57 0.63 -16.69
CA THR A 128 -41.85 0.55 -17.43
C THR A 128 -41.78 1.20 -18.80
N ASP A 129 -40.87 2.15 -19.01
CA ASP A 129 -40.73 2.90 -20.28
C ASP A 129 -39.49 2.47 -21.06
N VAL A 130 -38.73 1.44 -20.61
CA VAL A 130 -37.48 0.99 -21.25
C VAL A 130 -37.63 0.66 -22.73
N ALA A 131 -38.82 0.18 -23.17
CA ALA A 131 -39.10 -0.15 -24.55
C ALA A 131 -38.98 1.04 -25.52
N ASN A 132 -39.06 2.28 -25.02
CA ASN A 132 -38.94 3.52 -25.78
C ASN A 132 -37.51 4.00 -25.98
N TYR A 133 -36.53 3.31 -25.37
CA TYR A 133 -35.14 3.71 -25.29
C TYR A 133 -34.20 2.69 -25.93
N ASP A 134 -33.08 3.16 -26.42
CA ASP A 134 -32.02 2.36 -27.02
C ASP A 134 -30.71 2.69 -26.33
N LEU A 135 -30.18 1.74 -25.53
CA LEU A 135 -28.92 1.91 -24.83
C LEU A 135 -27.76 1.79 -25.82
N GLN A 136 -27.00 2.88 -25.96
CA GLN A 136 -25.93 2.99 -26.94
C GLN A 136 -24.63 2.30 -26.51
N ASN A 137 -24.42 2.11 -25.21
CA ASN A 137 -23.20 1.49 -24.68
C ASN A 137 -23.47 0.54 -23.52
N PHE A 138 -23.09 -0.72 -23.71
CA PHE A 138 -23.17 -1.80 -22.69
C PHE A 138 -21.89 -1.87 -21.83
N THR A 139 -20.92 -1.04 -22.16
CA THR A 139 -19.65 -0.88 -21.44
C THR A 139 -19.31 0.60 -21.37
N ALA A 140 -18.84 1.04 -20.21
CA ALA A 140 -18.33 2.37 -20.01
C ALA A 140 -16.95 2.30 -19.32
N THR A 141 -16.08 3.26 -19.66
CA THR A 141 -14.73 3.33 -19.09
C THR A 141 -14.47 4.72 -18.54
N THR A 142 -13.61 4.78 -17.54
CA THR A 142 -13.04 6.00 -16.96
C THR A 142 -11.63 5.70 -16.47
N THR A 143 -10.98 6.66 -15.82
CA THR A 143 -9.68 6.43 -15.18
C THR A 143 -9.75 6.76 -13.70
N ALA A 144 -8.92 6.06 -12.90
CA ALA A 144 -8.68 6.34 -11.49
C ALA A 144 -7.29 5.84 -11.09
N ASN A 145 -6.80 6.27 -9.93
CA ASN A 145 -5.48 5.90 -9.46
C ASN A 145 -5.55 4.78 -8.42
N ILE A 146 -4.57 3.87 -8.46
CA ILE A 146 -4.25 2.99 -7.35
C ILE A 146 -2.96 3.54 -6.72
N THR A 147 -3.08 4.12 -5.53
CA THR A 147 -1.93 4.69 -4.82
C THR A 147 -1.15 3.59 -4.09
N PRO A 148 0.20 3.69 -4.01
CA PRO A 148 0.99 2.74 -3.24
C PRO A 148 0.55 2.69 -1.78
N LYS A 149 0.51 1.47 -1.22
CA LYS A 149 0.14 1.26 0.19
C LYS A 149 1.28 1.70 1.09
N PRO A 150 1.02 2.56 2.11
CA PRO A 150 2.05 2.94 3.07
C PRO A 150 2.47 1.75 3.94
N ILE A 151 3.78 1.58 4.11
CA ILE A 151 4.41 0.58 4.98
C ILE A 151 5.53 1.20 5.80
N THR A 152 5.85 0.58 6.93
CA THR A 152 6.89 1.07 7.84
C THR A 152 7.91 -0.03 8.10
N ALA A 153 9.19 0.35 8.08
CA ALA A 153 10.29 -0.52 8.45
C ALA A 153 10.63 -0.38 9.94
N SER A 154 10.87 -1.49 10.61
CA SER A 154 11.39 -1.55 11.97
C SER A 154 12.62 -2.46 12.01
N TYR A 155 13.48 -2.22 12.99
CA TYR A 155 14.71 -2.99 13.16
C TYR A 155 14.91 -3.37 14.63
N THR A 156 15.43 -4.57 14.84
CA THR A 156 15.95 -5.01 16.13
C THR A 156 17.48 -5.09 16.03
N ALA A 157 18.19 -4.62 17.03
CA ALA A 157 19.65 -4.69 17.08
C ALA A 157 20.10 -5.79 18.01
N SER A 158 21.17 -6.49 17.63
CA SER A 158 21.83 -7.48 18.46
C SER A 158 22.82 -6.83 19.41
N ASP A 159 22.92 -7.33 20.62
CA ASP A 159 24.01 -7.01 21.54
C ASP A 159 25.37 -7.43 20.95
N LYS A 160 26.41 -6.74 21.33
CA LYS A 160 27.77 -7.14 20.95
C LYS A 160 28.76 -7.01 22.11
N VAL A 161 29.88 -7.67 21.97
CA VAL A 161 31.05 -7.45 22.81
C VAL A 161 31.85 -6.28 22.26
N TYR A 162 32.44 -5.47 23.10
CA TYR A 162 33.30 -4.35 22.74
C TYR A 162 34.36 -4.78 21.70
N ASP A 163 34.38 -4.08 20.57
CA ASP A 163 35.26 -4.34 19.44
C ASP A 163 35.88 -3.06 18.87
N ARG A 164 35.71 -1.94 19.58
CA ARG A 164 36.19 -0.59 19.20
C ARG A 164 35.54 -0.04 17.92
N THR A 165 34.40 -0.60 17.47
CA THR A 165 33.64 -0.09 16.32
C THR A 165 32.24 0.35 16.73
N VAL A 166 31.65 1.24 15.95
CA VAL A 166 30.23 1.61 16.09
C VAL A 166 29.29 0.71 15.29
N GLN A 167 29.79 -0.22 14.49
CA GLN A 167 28.96 -1.07 13.64
C GLN A 167 28.00 -1.91 14.48
N ALA A 168 26.72 -1.92 14.06
CA ALA A 168 25.67 -2.71 14.68
C ALA A 168 25.12 -3.76 13.71
N THR A 169 24.86 -4.95 14.23
CA THR A 169 24.08 -5.98 13.51
C THR A 169 22.62 -5.76 13.82
N VAL A 170 21.79 -5.69 12.78
CA VAL A 170 20.36 -5.47 12.92
C VAL A 170 19.56 -6.35 11.97
N ASP A 171 18.38 -6.78 12.40
CA ASP A 171 17.39 -7.48 11.60
C ASP A 171 16.20 -6.56 11.33
N GLY A 172 15.81 -6.44 10.06
CA GLY A 172 14.75 -5.56 9.61
C GLY A 172 13.47 -6.30 9.29
N SER A 173 12.35 -5.68 9.61
CA SER A 173 11.02 -6.16 9.28
C SER A 173 10.15 -5.04 8.71
N LEU A 174 9.13 -5.41 7.92
CA LEU A 174 8.16 -4.49 7.34
C LEU A 174 6.78 -4.74 7.96
N SER A 175 6.12 -3.66 8.34
CA SER A 175 4.72 -3.68 8.77
C SER A 175 3.82 -3.13 7.68
N GLY A 176 2.67 -3.80 7.43
CA GLY A 176 1.67 -3.36 6.47
C GLY A 176 1.76 -4.00 5.07
N VAL A 177 2.75 -4.86 4.81
CA VAL A 177 2.82 -5.66 3.57
C VAL A 177 1.64 -6.64 3.52
N ILE A 178 0.98 -6.74 2.37
CA ILE A 178 -0.16 -7.64 2.18
C ILE A 178 0.37 -9.06 1.97
N PHE A 179 -0.28 -10.02 2.62
CA PHE A 179 0.10 -11.43 2.50
C PHE A 179 0.12 -11.89 1.03
N GLY A 180 1.22 -12.55 0.66
CA GLY A 180 1.46 -13.04 -0.69
C GLY A 180 2.20 -12.06 -1.60
N ASP A 181 2.55 -10.84 -1.13
CA ASP A 181 3.49 -9.96 -1.84
C ASP A 181 4.91 -10.18 -1.33
N THR A 182 5.87 -10.07 -2.24
CA THR A 182 7.29 -10.17 -1.93
C THR A 182 7.90 -8.77 -1.91
N VAL A 183 8.11 -8.25 -0.69
CA VAL A 183 8.78 -6.97 -0.44
C VAL A 183 9.92 -7.20 0.54
N THR A 184 11.11 -6.75 0.21
CA THR A 184 12.31 -6.83 1.05
C THR A 184 12.67 -5.46 1.57
N VAL A 185 13.30 -5.41 2.76
CA VAL A 185 13.85 -4.19 3.34
C VAL A 185 15.37 -4.25 3.34
N THR A 186 16.02 -3.14 2.99
CA THR A 186 17.47 -2.98 3.02
C THR A 186 17.86 -1.69 3.74
N LYS A 187 19.11 -1.56 4.11
CA LYS A 187 19.68 -0.37 4.77
C LYS A 187 21.09 -0.09 4.27
N THR A 188 21.53 1.14 4.39
CA THR A 188 22.90 1.53 4.07
C THR A 188 23.80 1.46 5.29
N SER A 189 23.31 1.83 6.48
CA SER A 189 24.09 1.89 7.70
C SER A 189 23.29 1.48 8.93
N SER A 190 23.99 0.89 9.92
CA SER A 190 23.49 0.68 11.26
C SER A 190 24.64 0.86 12.26
N VAL A 191 24.52 1.83 13.16
CA VAL A 191 25.60 2.23 14.05
C VAL A 191 25.12 2.53 15.46
N PHE A 192 25.90 2.13 16.44
CA PHE A 192 25.74 2.56 17.83
C PHE A 192 26.09 4.06 17.98
N SER A 193 25.55 4.70 18.99
CA SER A 193 25.80 6.10 19.33
C SER A 193 27.28 6.39 19.62
N ASP A 194 28.00 5.44 20.19
CA ASP A 194 29.46 5.45 20.40
C ASP A 194 29.98 4.02 20.60
N ILE A 195 31.29 3.87 20.68
CA ILE A 195 31.99 2.57 20.77
C ILE A 195 31.96 1.97 22.17
N ASN A 196 31.69 2.72 23.24
CA ASN A 196 31.94 2.29 24.61
C ASN A 196 30.87 1.30 25.12
N VAL A 197 31.26 0.53 26.10
CA VAL A 197 30.40 -0.38 26.86
C VAL A 197 29.23 0.39 27.48
N GLY A 198 28.05 -0.19 27.40
CA GLY A 198 26.84 0.38 27.98
C GLY A 198 25.60 -0.41 27.62
N SER A 199 24.56 -0.26 28.46
CA SER A 199 23.25 -0.87 28.25
C SER A 199 22.30 0.07 27.54
N GLY A 200 21.39 -0.46 26.71
CA GLY A 200 20.34 0.32 26.07
C GLY A 200 20.86 1.42 25.15
N LYS A 201 22.05 1.22 24.57
CA LYS A 201 22.66 2.21 23.68
C LYS A 201 21.85 2.36 22.39
N THR A 202 21.63 3.59 21.97
CA THR A 202 20.92 3.86 20.72
C THR A 202 21.70 3.32 19.53
N VAL A 203 20.99 2.57 18.70
CA VAL A 203 21.45 2.14 17.37
C VAL A 203 20.62 2.89 16.33
N THR A 204 21.29 3.67 15.50
CA THR A 204 20.67 4.38 14.38
C THR A 204 20.81 3.55 13.11
N VAL A 205 19.68 3.27 12.47
CA VAL A 205 19.61 2.62 11.16
C VAL A 205 19.19 3.66 10.13
N SER A 206 19.94 3.78 9.04
CA SER A 206 19.71 4.80 8.02
C SER A 206 19.87 4.27 6.60
N GLY A 207 19.33 5.05 5.63
CA GLY A 207 19.29 4.66 4.24
C GLY A 207 18.40 3.44 4.02
N ILE A 208 17.28 3.39 4.75
CA ILE A 208 16.30 2.31 4.64
C ILE A 208 15.59 2.45 3.30
N SER A 209 15.47 1.35 2.60
CA SER A 209 14.76 1.24 1.32
C SER A 209 14.07 -0.10 1.20
N ILE A 210 13.12 -0.17 0.28
CA ILE A 210 12.40 -1.41 -0.04
C ILE A 210 12.74 -1.89 -1.44
N GLY A 211 12.69 -3.19 -1.64
CA GLY A 211 12.94 -3.86 -2.91
C GLY A 211 12.05 -5.08 -3.07
N GLY A 212 12.31 -5.85 -4.13
CA GLY A 212 11.52 -7.03 -4.48
C GLY A 212 10.38 -6.73 -5.47
N PRO A 213 9.79 -7.78 -6.07
CA PRO A 213 8.80 -7.63 -7.16
C PRO A 213 7.54 -6.86 -6.74
N GLY A 214 7.14 -6.94 -5.47
CA GLY A 214 5.98 -6.25 -4.95
C GLY A 214 6.22 -4.79 -4.56
N SER A 215 7.49 -4.35 -4.47
CA SER A 215 7.84 -3.05 -3.91
C SER A 215 7.23 -1.83 -4.62
N PRO A 216 6.96 -1.83 -5.95
CA PRO A 216 6.31 -0.69 -6.61
C PRO A 216 4.90 -0.38 -6.09
N ASN A 217 4.26 -1.35 -5.46
CA ASN A 217 2.92 -1.22 -4.89
C ASN A 217 2.91 -0.63 -3.47
N TYR A 218 4.07 -0.26 -2.93
CA TYR A 218 4.23 0.22 -1.56
C TYR A 218 5.01 1.52 -1.50
N SER A 219 4.72 2.31 -0.46
CA SER A 219 5.41 3.55 -0.13
C SER A 219 6.01 3.43 1.27
N LEU A 220 7.34 3.40 1.37
CA LEU A 220 8.02 3.36 2.66
C LEU A 220 7.90 4.72 3.35
N GLN A 221 7.44 4.71 4.61
CA GLN A 221 7.16 5.92 5.37
C GLN A 221 8.38 6.45 6.15
N ASN A 222 9.41 5.61 6.34
CA ASN A 222 10.61 5.99 7.09
C ASN A 222 11.88 5.52 6.38
N ASN A 223 12.80 6.44 6.11
CA ASN A 223 14.12 6.17 5.57
C ASN A 223 15.20 6.00 6.65
N SER A 224 14.84 6.19 7.92
CA SER A 224 15.68 5.97 9.10
C SER A 224 14.81 5.57 10.29
N THR A 225 15.43 4.90 11.26
CA THR A 225 14.81 4.54 12.52
C THR A 225 15.87 4.32 13.60
N THR A 226 15.48 4.24 14.85
CA THR A 226 16.36 3.91 15.96
C THR A 226 15.85 2.69 16.70
N THR A 227 16.77 1.93 17.27
CA THR A 227 16.51 0.83 18.20
C THR A 227 17.58 0.88 19.30
N THR A 228 17.61 -0.07 20.19
CA THR A 228 18.61 -0.15 21.26
C THR A 228 19.23 -1.53 21.35
N ALA A 229 20.51 -1.58 21.75
CA ALA A 229 21.22 -2.81 22.06
C ALA A 229 22.33 -2.52 23.09
N ASN A 230 22.97 -3.54 23.59
CA ASN A 230 24.04 -3.42 24.58
C ASN A 230 25.42 -3.65 23.96
N ILE A 231 26.41 -2.93 24.47
CA ILE A 231 27.82 -3.27 24.25
C ILE A 231 28.35 -3.78 25.59
N SER A 232 28.72 -5.06 25.66
CA SER A 232 29.30 -5.69 26.83
C SER A 232 30.80 -5.57 26.84
N GLN A 233 31.40 -5.69 28.04
CA GLN A 233 32.86 -5.65 28.20
C GLN A 233 33.53 -6.83 27.49
N LYS A 234 34.69 -6.53 26.90
CA LYS A 234 35.60 -7.55 26.36
C LYS A 234 36.43 -8.15 27.44
N SER A 235 36.50 -9.47 27.52
CA SER A 235 37.30 -10.19 28.49
C SER A 235 38.81 -10.02 28.22
N LEU A 236 39.57 -9.75 29.28
CA LEU A 236 41.04 -9.77 29.30
C LEU A 236 41.55 -10.87 30.26
N THR A 237 42.68 -11.45 29.92
CA THR A 237 43.41 -12.36 30.78
C THR A 237 44.78 -11.78 31.15
N ALA A 238 45.10 -11.73 32.42
CA ALA A 238 46.42 -11.36 32.92
C ALA A 238 47.32 -12.58 33.10
N SER A 239 48.55 -12.45 32.68
CA SER A 239 49.60 -13.42 32.98
C SER A 239 50.78 -12.71 33.64
N TYR A 240 51.50 -13.43 34.48
CA TYR A 240 52.65 -12.91 35.21
C TYR A 240 53.84 -13.85 35.13
N THR A 241 55.03 -13.25 34.95
CA THR A 241 56.31 -13.92 35.14
C THR A 241 56.98 -13.37 36.38
N ALA A 242 57.50 -14.25 37.24
CA ALA A 242 58.20 -13.87 38.47
C ALA A 242 59.71 -13.93 38.26
N GLU A 243 60.43 -12.95 38.82
CA GLU A 243 61.85 -12.92 38.81
C GLU A 243 62.44 -13.77 39.95
N ASN A 244 63.65 -14.36 39.72
CA ASN A 244 64.42 -14.97 40.78
C ASN A 244 64.91 -13.87 41.72
N LYS A 245 65.00 -14.23 43.07
CA LYS A 245 65.55 -13.28 44.03
C LYS A 245 66.55 -13.91 44.92
N VAL A 246 67.51 -13.12 45.40
CA VAL A 246 68.45 -13.49 46.43
C VAL A 246 67.78 -13.43 47.81
N TYR A 247 68.04 -14.39 48.69
CA TYR A 247 67.48 -14.47 50.06
C TYR A 247 67.70 -13.15 50.81
N ASN A 248 66.65 -12.56 51.33
CA ASN A 248 66.68 -11.29 52.07
C ASN A 248 65.71 -11.26 53.27
N ARG A 249 65.30 -12.41 53.75
CA ARG A 249 64.40 -12.63 54.90
C ARG A 249 62.92 -12.23 54.69
N ASN A 250 62.52 -11.80 53.51
CA ASN A 250 61.12 -11.55 53.21
C ASN A 250 60.64 -12.42 52.00
N ASN A 251 59.33 -12.50 51.76
CA ASN A 251 58.72 -13.28 50.70
C ASN A 251 58.13 -12.42 49.54
N THR A 252 58.36 -11.10 49.47
CA THR A 252 57.92 -10.24 48.36
C THR A 252 58.56 -10.72 47.06
N ALA A 253 57.81 -10.80 46.01
CA ALA A 253 58.23 -11.15 44.66
C ALA A 253 58.18 -9.93 43.71
N THR A 254 59.15 -9.84 42.81
CA THR A 254 59.07 -8.95 41.63
C THR A 254 58.41 -9.74 40.52
N VAL A 255 57.39 -9.15 39.87
CA VAL A 255 56.66 -9.80 38.78
C VAL A 255 56.51 -8.82 37.61
N ALA A 256 56.55 -9.34 36.40
CA ALA A 256 56.17 -8.64 35.19
C ALA A 256 54.80 -9.19 34.71
N GLY A 257 53.82 -8.31 34.52
CA GLY A 257 52.46 -8.67 34.10
C GLY A 257 52.19 -8.30 32.67
N GLU A 258 51.46 -9.14 31.95
CA GLU A 258 50.99 -8.91 30.58
C GLU A 258 49.49 -9.12 30.50
N LEU A 259 48.83 -8.33 29.63
CA LEU A 259 47.40 -8.47 29.29
C LEU A 259 47.26 -9.10 27.91
N SER A 260 46.44 -10.13 27.82
CA SER A 260 46.01 -10.69 26.55
C SER A 260 44.55 -10.26 26.24
N GLY A 261 44.30 -9.91 25.00
CA GLY A 261 42.95 -9.55 24.52
C GLY A 261 42.68 -8.04 24.37
N VAL A 262 43.62 -7.18 24.74
CA VAL A 262 43.51 -5.71 24.49
C VAL A 262 43.49 -5.43 22.99
N ILE A 263 42.53 -4.61 22.55
CA ILE A 263 42.41 -4.20 21.13
C ILE A 263 43.46 -3.13 20.82
N SER A 264 44.14 -3.27 19.69
CA SER A 264 45.16 -2.33 19.27
C SER A 264 44.64 -0.87 19.24
N GLY A 265 45.39 0.02 19.88
CA GLY A 265 45.06 1.42 20.04
C GLY A 265 44.30 1.77 21.30
N ASP A 266 43.87 0.79 22.13
CA ASP A 266 43.32 1.05 23.44
C ASP A 266 44.43 1.21 24.50
N GLN A 267 44.14 2.08 25.47
CA GLN A 267 45.03 2.31 26.60
C GLN A 267 44.51 1.58 27.82
N VAL A 268 45.09 0.41 28.10
CA VAL A 268 44.77 -0.42 29.25
C VAL A 268 46.07 -0.88 29.89
N SER A 269 46.22 -0.64 31.20
CA SER A 269 47.37 -1.03 32.01
C SER A 269 46.96 -2.02 33.09
N LEU A 270 47.81 -3.01 33.33
CA LEU A 270 47.64 -4.00 34.39
C LEU A 270 48.40 -3.58 35.65
N SER A 271 47.80 -3.74 36.82
CA SER A 271 48.43 -3.56 38.11
C SER A 271 48.02 -4.67 39.06
N ASN A 272 48.82 -4.87 40.10
CA ASN A 272 48.55 -5.81 41.18
C ASN A 272 48.87 -5.17 42.54
N ALA A 273 48.14 -5.56 43.58
CA ALA A 273 48.36 -5.05 44.91
C ALA A 273 49.53 -5.78 45.62
N SER A 274 49.73 -7.06 45.33
CA SER A 274 50.71 -7.88 46.02
C SER A 274 51.23 -9.02 45.13
N ALA A 275 52.52 -9.32 45.24
CA ALA A 275 53.12 -10.53 44.68
C ALA A 275 54.06 -11.14 45.76
N VAL A 276 53.81 -12.38 46.13
CA VAL A 276 54.55 -13.03 47.23
C VAL A 276 54.90 -14.46 46.90
N PHE A 277 56.11 -14.85 47.21
CA PHE A 277 56.55 -16.28 47.27
C PHE A 277 55.80 -17.03 48.38
N SER A 278 55.60 -18.34 48.24
CA SER A 278 54.91 -19.20 49.21
C SER A 278 55.54 -19.15 50.59
N ASN A 279 56.83 -18.90 50.71
CA ASN A 279 57.57 -18.60 51.93
C ASN A 279 58.91 -17.95 51.61
N LYS A 280 59.66 -17.53 52.66
CA LYS A 280 60.93 -16.81 52.51
C LYS A 280 62.15 -17.74 52.34
N ASN A 281 62.03 -19.08 52.49
CA ASN A 281 63.16 -20.00 52.47
C ASN A 281 63.68 -20.19 51.00
N VAL A 282 64.97 -20.50 50.88
CA VAL A 282 65.59 -20.82 49.62
C VAL A 282 65.08 -22.14 49.07
N ALA A 283 64.57 -22.13 47.82
CA ALA A 283 64.16 -23.31 47.05
C ALA A 283 64.02 -22.93 45.57
N ASN A 284 64.04 -23.95 44.70
CA ASN A 284 63.73 -23.79 43.26
C ASN A 284 62.22 -23.94 43.03
N ASN A 285 61.73 -23.36 41.93
CA ASN A 285 60.34 -23.48 41.43
C ASN A 285 59.26 -23.15 42.49
N LYS A 286 59.51 -22.12 43.27
CA LYS A 286 58.53 -21.66 44.26
C LYS A 286 57.31 -21.02 43.60
N THR A 287 56.12 -21.33 44.08
CA THR A 287 54.91 -20.65 43.72
C THR A 287 54.99 -19.22 44.20
N VAL A 288 54.64 -18.30 43.26
CA VAL A 288 54.37 -16.88 43.52
C VAL A 288 52.88 -16.64 43.37
N THR A 289 52.26 -16.11 44.40
CA THR A 289 50.85 -15.68 44.37
C THR A 289 50.82 -14.19 44.08
N VAL A 290 50.11 -13.81 43.03
CA VAL A 290 49.80 -12.42 42.67
C VAL A 290 48.34 -12.17 43.00
N SER A 291 48.06 -11.09 43.72
CA SER A 291 46.70 -10.78 44.16
C SER A 291 46.37 -9.30 44.01
N GLY A 292 45.05 -8.99 44.03
CA GLY A 292 44.54 -7.63 43.87
C GLY A 292 44.79 -7.10 42.47
N LEU A 293 44.55 -7.94 41.47
CA LEU A 293 44.72 -7.56 40.05
C LEU A 293 43.68 -6.52 39.66
N SER A 294 44.11 -5.52 38.97
CA SER A 294 43.22 -4.47 38.44
C SER A 294 43.72 -3.93 37.10
N ILE A 295 42.81 -3.38 36.35
CA ILE A 295 43.10 -2.69 35.08
C ILE A 295 42.77 -1.22 35.19
N SER A 296 43.54 -0.37 34.55
CA SER A 296 43.38 1.08 34.51
C SER A 296 43.68 1.61 33.10
N GLY A 297 43.47 2.91 32.89
CA GLY A 297 43.68 3.55 31.60
C GLY A 297 42.35 4.02 30.98
N THR A 298 42.44 4.87 29.96
CA THR A 298 41.26 5.56 29.36
C THR A 298 40.26 4.60 28.74
N SER A 299 40.70 3.42 28.31
CA SER A 299 39.84 2.39 27.69
C SER A 299 39.45 1.27 28.65
N SER A 300 39.91 1.29 29.92
CA SER A 300 39.76 0.16 30.86
C SER A 300 38.30 -0.20 31.16
N SER A 301 37.39 0.76 31.16
CA SER A 301 35.95 0.53 31.38
C SER A 301 35.30 -0.36 30.32
N ASN A 302 35.92 -0.52 29.16
CA ASN A 302 35.45 -1.39 28.08
C ASN A 302 35.88 -2.84 28.22
N TYR A 303 36.61 -3.17 29.29
CA TYR A 303 37.18 -4.48 29.53
C TYR A 303 36.82 -5.05 30.90
N ALA A 304 36.81 -6.37 30.99
CA ALA A 304 36.67 -7.13 32.24
C ALA A 304 37.83 -8.08 32.39
N LEU A 305 38.54 -8.00 33.52
CA LEU A 305 39.61 -8.94 33.88
C LEU A 305 39.00 -10.23 34.39
N GLN A 306 39.33 -11.37 33.75
CA GLN A 306 38.74 -12.68 34.11
C GLN A 306 39.38 -13.37 35.29
N ASN A 307 40.64 -13.09 35.58
CA ASN A 307 41.42 -13.73 36.66
C ASN A 307 41.90 -12.67 37.66
N SER A 308 40.96 -11.93 38.22
CA SER A 308 41.19 -10.90 39.26
C SER A 308 41.35 -11.46 40.68
#